data_d9c737e1cc145283d3d3ac3238fba3c7
#
_entry.id   d9c737e1cc145283d3d3ac3238fba3c7
#
_cell.length_a   1.000
_cell.length_b   1.000
_cell.length_c   1.000
_cell.angle_alpha   90.00
_cell.angle_beta   90.00
_cell.angle_gamma   90.00
#
_symmetry.space_group_name_H-M   'P 1'
#
loop_
_entity.id
_entity.type
_entity.pdbx_description
1 polymer ?
#
loop_
_entity_poly.entity_id
_entity_poly.type
_entity_poly.pdbx_seq_one_letter_code
_entity_poly.pdbx_strand_id
1 'polypeptide(L)'
;MKRILIGVGVLLLLAAGAAAGIWAWKARNPADVRGSATQEFETTEEPGATTRPETEILEEPWPQYGFDLARTRYAPDFKLRPPFRRLWDVRGGKLIEYPPVVAYGHVYFATSDGRFFAVDAETGKKTWERELGRCTAASPAAGNGIVYQPVMHGFPCGKRRNQPSFLFAMDAHTGAVKWRFRAGVIETSPLLVDGRIYVGSWDTRVYALDAATGRKLWSFKTGDAVKGGAAFAKGTIFVGSYDGHVYALNSNTGKLRWRASAQSRFGGKGTFYATPAVAYGRVYIGNTDGKVYAFGAQSGKLLWSKTTGNYVYSSAAVWDRKVYAGSYDGHFYALDAATGDIRWKFEAHGPISGSPTVLDGIVYFSTLKQRTFALDARTGRRVWTFPDGKYSPVVADEKHLYLTGYTRVYALEPSSR
;
A
#
# COMPACT_ATOMS: atom_id res chain seq x y z
N MET A 1 1.53 -60.73 -29.00
CA MET A 1 0.41 -59.85 -28.58
C MET A 1 0.49 -59.39 -27.13
N LYS A 2 0.74 -60.22 -26.10
CA LYS A 2 0.79 -59.74 -24.65
C LYS A 2 1.82 -58.66 -24.38
N ARG A 3 3.01 -58.68 -24.95
CA ARG A 3 4.07 -57.65 -24.73
C ARG A 3 3.72 -56.28 -25.34
N ILE A 4 2.95 -56.24 -26.44
CA ILE A 4 2.51 -54.99 -27.08
C ILE A 4 1.41 -54.35 -26.24
N LEU A 5 0.48 -55.12 -25.67
CA LEU A 5 -0.59 -54.65 -24.82
C LEU A 5 -0.04 -54.04 -23.48
N ILE A 6 1.03 -54.64 -22.93
CA ILE A 6 1.68 -54.10 -21.73
C ILE A 6 2.37 -52.79 -22.03
N GLY A 7 3.07 -52.67 -23.17
CA GLY A 7 3.71 -51.41 -23.60
C GLY A 7 2.71 -50.28 -23.82
N VAL A 8 1.57 -50.55 -24.44
CA VAL A 8 0.50 -49.55 -24.65
C VAL A 8 -0.10 -49.13 -23.31
N GLY A 9 -0.34 -50.07 -22.40
CA GLY A 9 -0.86 -49.75 -21.03
C GLY A 9 0.07 -48.85 -20.24
N VAL A 10 1.38 -49.11 -20.30
CA VAL A 10 2.40 -48.27 -19.62
C VAL A 10 2.45 -46.86 -20.23
N LEU A 11 2.40 -46.76 -21.57
CA LEU A 11 2.37 -45.45 -22.23
C LEU A 11 1.13 -44.65 -21.89
N LEU A 12 -0.04 -45.28 -21.78
CA LEU A 12 -1.28 -44.60 -21.38
C LEU A 12 -1.23 -44.14 -19.93
N LEU A 13 -0.64 -44.91 -19.02
CA LEU A 13 -0.47 -44.51 -17.61
C LEU A 13 0.52 -43.36 -17.50
N LEU A 14 1.61 -43.35 -18.25
CA LEU A 14 2.56 -42.24 -18.28
C LEU A 14 1.93 -40.97 -18.88
N ALA A 15 1.15 -41.10 -19.93
CA ALA A 15 0.42 -39.98 -20.54
C ALA A 15 -0.65 -39.43 -19.58
N ALA A 16 -1.39 -40.29 -18.89
CA ALA A 16 -2.36 -39.88 -17.87
C ALA A 16 -1.67 -39.18 -16.66
N GLY A 17 -0.54 -39.70 -16.21
CA GLY A 17 0.28 -39.08 -15.15
C GLY A 17 0.82 -37.71 -15.54
N ALA A 18 1.33 -37.58 -16.79
CA ALA A 18 1.77 -36.31 -17.33
C ALA A 18 0.63 -35.30 -17.48
N ALA A 19 -0.53 -35.74 -18.00
CA ALA A 19 -1.72 -34.90 -18.12
C ALA A 19 -2.24 -34.43 -16.75
N ALA A 20 -2.27 -35.30 -15.74
CA ALA A 20 -2.63 -34.97 -14.37
C ALA A 20 -1.61 -34.00 -13.74
N GLY A 21 -0.33 -34.19 -13.99
CA GLY A 21 0.75 -33.29 -13.57
C GLY A 21 0.62 -31.89 -14.18
N ILE A 22 0.36 -31.81 -15.50
CA ILE A 22 0.14 -30.55 -16.23
C ILE A 22 -1.14 -29.86 -15.72
N TRP A 23 -2.20 -30.63 -15.50
CA TRP A 23 -3.46 -30.10 -14.95
C TRP A 23 -3.25 -29.54 -13.53
N ALA A 24 -2.59 -30.29 -12.65
CA ALA A 24 -2.28 -29.84 -11.29
C ALA A 24 -1.36 -28.60 -11.30
N TRP A 25 -0.38 -28.55 -12.22
CA TRP A 25 0.47 -27.38 -12.37
C TRP A 25 -0.33 -26.15 -12.85
N LYS A 26 -1.18 -26.29 -13.87
CA LYS A 26 -2.06 -25.21 -14.36
C LYS A 26 -3.06 -24.77 -13.28
N ALA A 27 -3.61 -25.68 -12.50
CA ALA A 27 -4.51 -25.36 -11.40
C ALA A 27 -3.82 -24.61 -10.25
N ARG A 28 -2.50 -24.81 -10.07
CA ARG A 28 -1.69 -24.05 -9.12
C ARG A 28 -1.26 -22.67 -9.65
N ASN A 29 -1.11 -22.55 -10.95
CA ASN A 29 -0.60 -21.37 -11.63
C ASN A 29 -1.60 -20.92 -12.71
N PRO A 30 -2.73 -20.30 -12.35
CA PRO A 30 -3.70 -19.83 -13.33
C PRO A 30 -3.03 -18.79 -14.24
N ALA A 31 -3.34 -18.86 -15.54
CA ALA A 31 -2.79 -17.95 -16.55
C ALA A 31 -3.13 -16.49 -16.21
N ASP A 32 -2.28 -15.59 -16.70
CA ASP A 32 -2.57 -14.17 -16.66
C ASP A 32 -3.83 -13.86 -17.50
N VAL A 33 -4.61 -12.91 -17.01
CA VAL A 33 -5.71 -12.32 -17.76
C VAL A 33 -5.21 -11.01 -18.35
N ARG A 34 -5.27 -10.88 -19.66
CA ARG A 34 -4.93 -9.63 -20.35
C ARG A 34 -6.16 -8.75 -20.45
N GLY A 35 -6.03 -7.48 -20.08
CA GLY A 35 -7.10 -6.49 -20.13
C GLY A 35 -7.23 -5.81 -21.49
N SER A 36 -8.16 -4.85 -21.54
CA SER A 36 -8.42 -4.00 -22.69
C SER A 36 -8.77 -2.58 -22.23
N ALA A 37 -8.36 -1.59 -23.01
CA ALA A 37 -8.75 -0.20 -22.81
C ALA A 37 -10.25 0.07 -23.10
N THR A 38 -10.96 -0.89 -23.70
CA THR A 38 -12.41 -0.75 -23.99
C THR A 38 -13.31 -1.21 -22.85
N GLN A 39 -12.73 -1.78 -21.77
CA GLN A 39 -13.49 -2.30 -20.62
C GLN A 39 -13.18 -1.49 -19.37
N GLU A 40 -14.15 -0.71 -18.88
CA GLU A 40 -14.04 0.07 -17.63
C GLU A 40 -12.65 0.75 -17.51
N PHE A 41 -12.26 1.53 -18.52
CA PHE A 41 -11.03 2.30 -18.52
C PHE A 41 -11.33 3.77 -18.86
N GLU A 42 -11.27 4.61 -17.84
CA GLU A 42 -11.49 6.05 -17.96
C GLU A 42 -10.19 6.73 -18.39
N THR A 43 -10.08 7.15 -19.65
CA THR A 43 -8.83 7.70 -20.23
C THR A 43 -8.62 9.18 -19.93
N THR A 44 -9.65 9.89 -19.51
CA THR A 44 -9.66 11.35 -19.31
C THR A 44 -9.22 11.79 -17.92
N GLU A 45 -9.14 10.88 -16.96
CA GLU A 45 -8.75 11.19 -15.60
C GLU A 45 -7.26 10.86 -15.38
N GLU A 46 -6.40 11.88 -15.27
CA GLU A 46 -5.07 11.68 -14.67
C GLU A 46 -5.25 11.40 -13.16
N PRO A 47 -4.50 10.42 -12.59
CA PRO A 47 -4.54 10.16 -11.15
C PRO A 47 -4.17 11.43 -10.37
N GLY A 48 -4.91 11.72 -9.31
CA GLY A 48 -4.68 12.86 -8.44
C GLY A 48 -5.37 14.16 -8.85
N ALA A 49 -5.88 14.31 -10.08
CA ALA A 49 -6.55 15.54 -10.52
C ALA A 49 -7.99 15.67 -10.02
N THR A 50 -8.70 14.55 -9.81
CA THR A 50 -10.16 14.55 -9.51
C THR A 50 -10.50 14.04 -8.10
N THR A 51 -9.52 13.62 -7.32
CA THR A 51 -9.74 13.03 -6.00
C THR A 51 -9.44 13.97 -4.84
N ARG A 52 -9.16 15.25 -5.10
CA ARG A 52 -9.09 16.26 -4.03
C ARG A 52 -10.54 16.60 -3.61
N PRO A 53 -10.99 16.20 -2.39
CA PRO A 53 -12.19 16.80 -1.84
C PRO A 53 -11.92 18.28 -1.63
N GLU A 54 -12.95 19.11 -1.78
CA GLU A 54 -12.91 20.55 -1.48
C GLU A 54 -12.76 20.86 0.03
N THR A 55 -12.33 19.89 0.83
CA THR A 55 -12.24 19.99 2.31
C THR A 55 -10.79 20.16 2.77
N GLU A 56 -10.61 20.94 3.84
CA GLU A 56 -9.35 21.38 4.50
C GLU A 56 -8.23 20.30 4.71
N ILE A 57 -8.56 19.02 4.56
CA ILE A 57 -7.62 17.91 4.81
C ILE A 57 -6.49 17.84 3.77
N LEU A 58 -6.69 18.42 2.59
CA LEU A 58 -5.71 18.37 1.49
C LEU A 58 -4.88 19.64 1.32
N GLU A 59 -5.01 20.60 2.23
CA GLU A 59 -4.08 21.74 2.30
C GLU A 59 -2.71 21.32 2.88
N GLU A 60 -2.66 20.17 3.56
CA GLU A 60 -1.42 19.64 4.14
C GLU A 60 -0.60 18.90 3.08
N PRO A 61 0.75 19.04 3.10
CA PRO A 61 1.61 18.51 2.04
C PRO A 61 1.49 17.01 1.82
N TRP A 62 1.48 16.19 2.91
CA TRP A 62 1.36 14.74 2.81
C TRP A 62 0.58 14.18 3.99
N PRO A 63 -0.76 14.36 4.02
CA PRO A 63 -1.55 14.14 5.24
C PRO A 63 -1.80 12.67 5.59
N GLN A 64 -1.57 11.74 4.67
CA GLN A 64 -1.87 10.32 4.88
C GLN A 64 -1.07 9.39 3.97
N TYR A 65 -1.06 8.10 4.32
CA TYR A 65 -0.40 7.06 3.53
C TYR A 65 -0.91 7.05 2.09
N GLY A 66 0.02 7.08 1.13
CA GLY A 66 -0.30 7.05 -0.30
C GLY A 66 -0.77 8.37 -0.88
N PHE A 67 -0.57 9.49 -0.18
CA PHE A 67 -0.83 10.85 -0.60
C PHE A 67 -2.33 11.18 -0.70
N ASP A 68 -2.99 10.75 -1.76
CA ASP A 68 -4.39 11.04 -2.05
C ASP A 68 -5.37 10.00 -1.48
N LEU A 69 -6.66 10.26 -1.60
CA LEU A 69 -7.73 9.39 -1.11
C LEU A 69 -7.81 8.08 -1.90
N ALA A 70 -7.51 8.12 -3.19
CA ALA A 70 -7.49 6.97 -4.08
C ALA A 70 -6.22 6.12 -3.95
N ARG A 71 -5.27 6.57 -3.13
CA ARG A 71 -3.99 5.89 -2.87
C ARG A 71 -3.13 5.69 -4.12
N THR A 72 -3.18 6.65 -5.05
CA THR A 72 -2.42 6.56 -6.30
C THR A 72 -0.91 6.70 -6.09
N ARG A 73 -0.48 7.24 -4.94
CA ARG A 73 0.94 7.50 -4.62
C ARG A 73 1.63 8.36 -5.66
N TYR A 74 0.87 9.19 -6.31
CA TYR A 74 1.33 10.20 -7.25
C TYR A 74 1.04 11.59 -6.70
N ALA A 75 2.08 12.38 -6.54
CA ALA A 75 1.97 13.77 -6.10
C ALA A 75 2.42 14.70 -7.23
N PRO A 76 1.46 15.31 -7.97
CA PRO A 76 1.76 16.08 -9.19
C PRO A 76 2.44 17.42 -8.91
N ASP A 77 2.19 17.99 -7.74
CA ASP A 77 2.56 19.36 -7.42
C ASP A 77 4.02 19.51 -6.98
N PHE A 78 4.65 18.44 -6.51
CA PHE A 78 6.01 18.47 -5.98
C PHE A 78 7.05 18.28 -7.07
N LYS A 79 7.84 19.34 -7.35
CA LYS A 79 8.87 19.39 -8.41
C LYS A 79 10.28 19.07 -7.86
N LEU A 80 10.40 17.94 -7.15
CA LEU A 80 11.61 17.52 -6.47
C LEU A 80 12.38 16.50 -7.31
N ARG A 81 13.57 16.84 -7.77
CA ARG A 81 14.41 15.96 -8.60
C ARG A 81 15.80 15.78 -8.02
N PRO A 82 16.38 14.57 -8.12
CA PRO A 82 17.77 14.36 -7.75
C PRO A 82 18.74 15.08 -8.72
N PRO A 83 19.97 15.40 -8.29
CA PRO A 83 20.58 14.94 -7.05
C PRO A 83 20.05 15.69 -5.81
N PHE A 84 20.10 14.99 -4.66
CA PHE A 84 19.69 15.56 -3.38
C PHE A 84 20.88 15.68 -2.44
N ARG A 85 20.88 16.75 -1.60
CA ARG A 85 21.72 16.86 -0.41
C ARG A 85 20.87 16.61 0.85
N ARG A 86 21.49 16.06 1.87
CA ARG A 86 20.84 15.86 3.17
C ARG A 86 20.83 17.20 3.92
N LEU A 87 19.63 17.60 4.36
CA LEU A 87 19.41 18.74 5.21
C LEU A 87 19.54 18.35 6.68
N TRP A 88 18.76 17.38 7.11
CA TRP A 88 18.81 16.80 8.45
C TRP A 88 18.44 15.33 8.45
N ASP A 89 18.71 14.63 9.56
CA ASP A 89 18.17 13.30 9.84
C ASP A 89 17.79 13.14 11.32
N VAL A 90 16.73 12.39 11.57
CA VAL A 90 16.25 12.08 12.93
C VAL A 90 16.28 10.58 13.14
N ARG A 91 16.93 10.15 14.25
CA ARG A 91 17.02 8.75 14.63
C ARG A 91 15.80 8.35 15.48
N GLY A 92 15.00 7.42 14.97
CA GLY A 92 13.95 6.76 15.76
C GLY A 92 14.47 5.71 16.74
N GLY A 93 15.68 5.17 16.50
CA GLY A 93 16.32 4.14 17.36
C GLY A 93 15.81 2.73 17.16
N LYS A 94 14.64 2.54 16.59
CA LYS A 94 14.05 1.26 16.18
C LYS A 94 13.58 1.36 14.72
N LEU A 95 13.13 0.23 14.16
CA LEU A 95 12.60 0.16 12.79
C LEU A 95 11.48 1.18 12.60
N ILE A 96 11.56 1.94 11.51
CA ILE A 96 10.49 2.76 10.97
C ILE A 96 9.96 2.01 9.74
N GLU A 97 8.85 1.30 9.90
CA GLU A 97 8.37 0.39 8.87
C GLU A 97 7.54 1.09 7.80
N TYR A 98 6.79 2.11 8.21
CA TYR A 98 5.89 2.87 7.33
C TYR A 98 6.34 4.32 7.19
N PRO A 99 6.02 4.96 6.04
CA PRO A 99 6.42 6.34 5.81
C PRO A 99 5.74 7.31 6.78
N PRO A 100 6.36 8.46 7.05
CA PRO A 100 5.77 9.53 7.81
C PRO A 100 4.59 10.17 7.07
N VAL A 101 3.89 11.07 7.75
CA VAL A 101 3.05 12.10 7.14
C VAL A 101 3.66 13.47 7.40
N VAL A 102 3.38 14.41 6.51
CA VAL A 102 3.83 15.80 6.62
C VAL A 102 2.60 16.69 6.68
N ALA A 103 2.44 17.36 7.79
CA ALA A 103 1.30 18.23 8.06
C ALA A 103 1.66 19.26 9.15
N TYR A 104 1.00 20.41 9.13
CA TYR A 104 1.13 21.46 10.17
C TYR A 104 2.58 21.87 10.45
N GLY A 105 3.44 21.88 9.40
CA GLY A 105 4.86 22.18 9.54
C GLY A 105 5.68 21.09 10.25
N HIS A 106 5.13 19.89 10.42
CA HIS A 106 5.78 18.77 11.11
C HIS A 106 5.83 17.51 10.26
N VAL A 107 6.82 16.66 10.55
CA VAL A 107 6.93 15.28 10.08
C VAL A 107 6.56 14.34 11.22
N TYR A 108 5.49 13.55 11.05
CA TYR A 108 5.00 12.61 12.07
C TYR A 108 5.33 11.18 11.67
N PHE A 109 5.98 10.42 12.54
CA PHE A 109 6.31 9.03 12.28
C PHE A 109 6.34 8.19 13.55
N ALA A 110 6.16 6.88 13.39
CA ALA A 110 6.22 5.92 14.47
C ALA A 110 7.36 4.91 14.28
N THR A 111 7.90 4.42 15.38
CA THR A 111 8.83 3.29 15.40
C THR A 111 8.12 2.01 15.81
N SER A 112 8.64 0.86 15.39
CA SER A 112 8.04 -0.45 15.63
C SER A 112 7.79 -0.80 17.10
N ASP A 113 8.50 -0.16 18.05
CA ASP A 113 8.31 -0.30 19.50
C ASP A 113 7.25 0.63 20.09
N GLY A 114 6.59 1.46 19.25
CA GLY A 114 5.46 2.29 19.65
C GLY A 114 5.82 3.69 20.14
N ARG A 115 7.01 4.18 19.84
CA ARG A 115 7.30 5.61 19.99
C ARG A 115 6.78 6.37 18.79
N PHE A 116 6.10 7.46 19.04
CA PHE A 116 5.52 8.33 18.03
C PHE A 116 6.10 9.74 18.17
N PHE A 117 6.60 10.26 17.06
CA PHE A 117 7.36 11.50 17.01
C PHE A 117 6.64 12.54 16.16
N ALA A 118 6.72 13.80 16.60
CA ALA A 118 6.55 14.98 15.77
C ALA A 118 7.87 15.73 15.74
N VAL A 119 8.37 16.00 14.56
CA VAL A 119 9.57 16.79 14.33
C VAL A 119 9.25 17.96 13.40
N ASP A 120 9.85 19.10 13.66
CA ASP A 120 9.74 20.26 12.79
C ASP A 120 10.27 19.94 11.40
N ALA A 121 9.51 20.22 10.37
CA ALA A 121 9.79 19.82 8.99
C ALA A 121 11.04 20.50 8.41
N GLU A 122 11.30 21.76 8.78
CA GLU A 122 12.44 22.52 8.29
C GLU A 122 13.76 22.14 9.00
N THR A 123 13.71 21.91 10.30
CA THR A 123 14.91 21.76 11.14
C THR A 123 15.20 20.35 11.62
N GLY A 124 14.23 19.44 11.57
CA GLY A 124 14.30 18.12 12.15
C GLY A 124 14.30 18.09 13.69
N LYS A 125 14.12 19.24 14.35
CA LYS A 125 14.05 19.29 15.82
C LYS A 125 12.78 18.61 16.30
N LYS A 126 12.95 17.73 17.30
CA LYS A 126 11.81 17.07 17.95
C LYS A 126 10.96 18.10 18.67
N THR A 127 9.68 18.18 18.30
CA THR A 127 8.70 19.04 18.94
C THR A 127 8.06 18.33 20.12
N TRP A 128 7.62 17.10 19.90
CA TRP A 128 7.12 16.21 20.95
C TRP A 128 7.31 14.75 20.60
N GLU A 129 7.21 13.90 21.61
CA GLU A 129 7.27 12.44 21.50
C GLU A 129 6.24 11.81 22.45
N ARG A 130 5.65 10.68 22.03
CA ARG A 130 4.74 9.87 22.85
C ARG A 130 5.13 8.41 22.81
N GLU A 131 5.16 7.80 23.98
CA GLU A 131 5.24 6.34 24.09
C GLU A 131 3.83 5.78 24.13
N LEU A 132 3.41 5.10 23.04
CA LEU A 132 2.09 4.49 22.93
C LEU A 132 2.05 3.09 23.60
N GLY A 133 3.23 2.59 24.03
CA GLY A 133 3.39 1.34 24.77
C GLY A 133 3.03 0.07 23.99
N ARG A 134 2.96 0.16 22.66
CA ARG A 134 2.49 -0.91 21.78
C ARG A 134 3.22 -0.85 20.46
N CYS A 135 3.31 -2.01 19.78
CA CYS A 135 3.90 -2.09 18.45
C CYS A 135 3.11 -1.27 17.42
N THR A 136 3.81 -0.71 16.45
CA THR A 136 3.20 -0.03 15.31
C THR A 136 3.72 -0.61 14.00
N ALA A 137 2.84 -0.73 13.03
CA ALA A 137 3.15 -1.10 11.64
C ALA A 137 2.14 -0.42 10.71
N ALA A 138 2.04 0.91 10.80
CA ALA A 138 1.17 1.73 9.98
C ALA A 138 1.67 3.18 9.93
N SER A 139 1.49 3.85 8.78
CA SER A 139 1.60 5.31 8.72
C SER A 139 0.50 5.96 9.55
N PRO A 140 0.77 7.11 10.15
CA PRO A 140 -0.30 7.95 10.69
C PRO A 140 -1.18 8.55 9.58
N ALA A 141 -2.25 9.25 9.98
CA ALA A 141 -2.97 10.20 9.15
C ALA A 141 -3.12 11.51 9.93
N ALA A 142 -3.21 12.64 9.22
CA ALA A 142 -3.37 13.96 9.82
C ALA A 142 -4.53 14.72 9.16
N GLY A 143 -5.27 15.48 9.93
CA GLY A 143 -6.35 16.34 9.45
C GLY A 143 -7.06 17.04 10.59
N ASN A 144 -7.52 18.27 10.36
CA ASN A 144 -8.24 19.08 11.34
C ASN A 144 -7.52 19.24 12.69
N GLY A 145 -6.19 19.46 12.66
CA GLY A 145 -5.36 19.61 13.85
C GLY A 145 -5.18 18.33 14.68
N ILE A 146 -5.50 17.16 14.13
CA ILE A 146 -5.42 15.87 14.79
C ILE A 146 -4.52 14.94 13.98
N VAL A 147 -3.65 14.18 14.67
CA VAL A 147 -2.92 13.04 14.09
C VAL A 147 -3.48 11.72 14.63
N TYR A 148 -3.70 10.78 13.73
CA TYR A 148 -4.28 9.47 14.02
C TYR A 148 -3.22 8.40 13.86
N GLN A 149 -2.86 7.69 14.94
CA GLN A 149 -1.86 6.62 14.91
C GLN A 149 -2.46 5.30 15.38
N PRO A 150 -2.55 4.30 14.48
CA PRO A 150 -2.89 2.94 14.87
C PRO A 150 -1.73 2.30 15.62
N VAL A 151 -2.06 1.50 16.59
CA VAL A 151 -1.10 0.63 17.28
C VAL A 151 -1.61 -0.81 17.26
N MET A 152 -0.70 -1.75 17.36
CA MET A 152 -0.99 -3.18 17.39
C MET A 152 -1.11 -3.68 18.85
N HIS A 153 -0.71 -4.90 19.08
CA HIS A 153 -0.59 -5.48 20.44
C HIS A 153 0.63 -4.96 21.18
N GLY A 154 0.71 -5.29 22.49
CA GLY A 154 1.82 -4.88 23.35
C GLY A 154 3.16 -5.49 22.92
N PHE A 155 4.25 -4.82 23.30
CA PHE A 155 5.61 -5.30 23.09
C PHE A 155 5.91 -6.57 23.95
N PRO A 156 6.70 -7.54 23.47
CA PRO A 156 7.35 -7.63 22.15
C PRO A 156 6.37 -7.99 21.03
N CYS A 157 6.59 -7.37 19.86
CA CYS A 157 5.75 -7.50 18.69
C CYS A 157 5.69 -8.95 18.18
N GLY A 158 4.53 -9.40 17.75
CA GLY A 158 4.35 -10.71 17.11
C GLY A 158 3.97 -11.88 18.00
N LYS A 159 4.00 -11.77 19.33
CA LYS A 159 3.78 -12.91 20.23
C LYS A 159 2.36 -13.07 20.80
N ARG A 160 1.44 -12.12 20.62
CA ARG A 160 0.10 -12.15 21.25
C ARG A 160 -1.00 -11.69 20.31
N ARG A 161 -1.63 -12.62 19.60
CA ARG A 161 -2.71 -12.34 18.62
C ARG A 161 -4.00 -11.78 19.23
N ASN A 162 -4.27 -12.02 20.51
CA ASN A 162 -5.57 -11.72 21.14
C ASN A 162 -5.57 -10.47 22.05
N GLN A 163 -4.55 -9.62 21.96
CA GLN A 163 -4.56 -8.37 22.72
C GLN A 163 -5.32 -7.29 21.96
N PRO A 164 -6.10 -6.44 22.67
CA PRO A 164 -6.76 -5.29 22.05
C PRO A 164 -5.71 -4.32 21.50
N SER A 165 -6.07 -3.71 20.42
CA SER A 165 -5.33 -2.66 19.75
C SER A 165 -6.12 -1.36 19.82
N PHE A 166 -5.47 -0.25 19.48
CA PHE A 166 -6.10 1.06 19.52
C PHE A 166 -5.75 1.87 18.28
N LEU A 167 -6.70 2.70 17.87
CA LEU A 167 -6.43 3.89 17.08
C LEU A 167 -6.41 5.06 18.07
N PHE A 168 -5.29 5.77 18.14
CA PHE A 168 -5.16 7.00 18.93
C PHE A 168 -5.40 8.20 18.04
N ALA A 169 -6.17 9.17 18.53
CA ALA A 169 -6.24 10.51 17.97
C ALA A 169 -5.58 11.47 18.96
N MET A 170 -4.62 12.22 18.47
CA MET A 170 -3.80 13.11 19.27
C MET A 170 -3.81 14.52 18.65
N ASP A 171 -3.75 15.52 19.49
CA ASP A 171 -3.53 16.89 19.05
C ASP A 171 -2.20 16.98 18.28
N ALA A 172 -2.23 17.54 17.07
CA ALA A 172 -1.07 17.58 16.19
C ALA A 172 0.10 18.39 16.76
N HIS A 173 -0.18 19.47 17.49
CA HIS A 173 0.86 20.37 18.01
C HIS A 173 1.45 19.92 19.34
N THR A 174 0.65 19.26 20.19
CA THR A 174 1.06 18.92 21.57
C THR A 174 1.23 17.42 21.80
N GLY A 175 0.70 16.57 20.91
CA GLY A 175 0.63 15.14 21.08
C GLY A 175 -0.33 14.69 22.19
N ALA A 176 -1.17 15.58 22.75
CA ALA A 176 -2.15 15.23 23.78
C ALA A 176 -3.23 14.30 23.18
N VAL A 177 -3.50 13.18 23.86
CA VAL A 177 -4.52 12.22 23.40
C VAL A 177 -5.90 12.84 23.58
N LYS A 178 -6.63 12.99 22.48
CA LYS A 178 -8.03 13.46 22.44
C LYS A 178 -9.01 12.32 22.67
N TRP A 179 -8.80 11.21 21.96
CA TRP A 179 -9.58 9.99 22.13
C TRP A 179 -8.80 8.76 21.65
N ARG A 180 -9.31 7.58 21.99
CA ARG A 180 -8.82 6.30 21.47
C ARG A 180 -9.99 5.37 21.17
N PHE A 181 -9.89 4.65 20.06
CA PHE A 181 -10.85 3.61 19.69
C PHE A 181 -10.21 2.23 19.85
N ARG A 182 -10.93 1.30 20.51
CA ARG A 182 -10.47 -0.08 20.74
C ARG A 182 -11.04 -1.02 19.67
N ALA A 183 -10.17 -1.82 19.03
CA ALA A 183 -10.55 -2.91 18.12
C ALA A 183 -9.68 -4.15 18.36
N GLY A 184 -9.72 -5.11 17.46
CA GLY A 184 -8.66 -6.10 17.27
C GLY A 184 -7.35 -5.44 16.81
N VAL A 185 -6.35 -6.21 16.39
CA VAL A 185 -5.08 -5.64 15.92
C VAL A 185 -5.31 -4.74 14.71
N ILE A 186 -4.88 -3.48 14.80
CA ILE A 186 -4.94 -2.49 13.71
C ILE A 186 -3.53 -2.31 13.15
N GLU A 187 -3.29 -2.88 11.98
CA GLU A 187 -2.04 -2.77 11.20
C GLU A 187 -2.21 -1.82 10.00
N THR A 188 -3.43 -1.39 9.72
CA THR A 188 -3.79 -0.58 8.56
C THR A 188 -3.50 0.89 8.78
N SER A 189 -2.88 1.55 7.79
CA SER A 189 -2.78 3.01 7.76
C SER A 189 -4.17 3.62 7.58
N PRO A 190 -4.57 4.58 8.43
CA PRO A 190 -5.91 5.16 8.38
C PRO A 190 -6.17 5.89 7.07
N LEU A 191 -7.42 5.88 6.62
CA LEU A 191 -7.91 6.72 5.54
C LEU A 191 -8.88 7.75 6.13
N LEU A 192 -8.56 9.03 5.98
CA LEU A 192 -9.36 10.14 6.46
C LEU A 192 -10.09 10.78 5.27
N VAL A 193 -11.42 10.81 5.33
CA VAL A 193 -12.32 11.35 4.27
C VAL A 193 -13.54 11.97 4.94
N ASP A 194 -13.85 13.23 4.63
CA ASP A 194 -15.09 13.92 5.02
C ASP A 194 -15.45 13.74 6.51
N GLY A 195 -14.48 13.99 7.40
CA GLY A 195 -14.66 13.85 8.85
C GLY A 195 -14.85 12.41 9.34
N ARG A 196 -14.60 11.42 8.50
CA ARG A 196 -14.60 10.00 8.86
C ARG A 196 -13.22 9.39 8.72
N ILE A 197 -12.91 8.44 9.61
CA ILE A 197 -11.68 7.68 9.54
C ILE A 197 -11.98 6.19 9.36
N TYR A 198 -11.32 5.57 8.40
CA TYR A 198 -11.52 4.16 8.06
C TYR A 198 -10.26 3.37 8.40
N VAL A 199 -10.44 2.25 9.09
CA VAL A 199 -9.38 1.31 9.44
C VAL A 199 -9.85 -0.14 9.28
N GLY A 200 -8.93 -0.98 8.84
CA GLY A 200 -9.12 -2.44 8.87
C GLY A 200 -8.50 -3.04 10.14
N SER A 201 -8.94 -4.23 10.50
CA SER A 201 -8.45 -4.93 11.68
C SER A 201 -8.31 -6.43 11.43
N TRP A 202 -7.44 -7.07 12.22
CA TRP A 202 -7.28 -8.52 12.21
C TRP A 202 -8.48 -9.27 12.80
N ASP A 203 -9.41 -8.55 13.46
CA ASP A 203 -10.68 -9.11 13.93
C ASP A 203 -11.69 -9.32 12.80
N THR A 204 -11.22 -9.29 11.55
CA THR A 204 -12.00 -9.48 10.32
C THR A 204 -12.97 -8.34 10.01
N ARG A 205 -12.69 -7.12 10.48
CA ARG A 205 -13.59 -5.98 10.27
C ARG A 205 -12.91 -4.79 9.64
N VAL A 206 -13.72 -4.06 8.88
CA VAL A 206 -13.47 -2.67 8.48
C VAL A 206 -14.35 -1.78 9.36
N TYR A 207 -13.77 -0.75 9.93
CA TYR A 207 -14.46 0.23 10.77
C TYR A 207 -14.47 1.59 10.12
N ALA A 208 -15.58 2.29 10.23
CA ALA A 208 -15.67 3.73 10.02
C ALA A 208 -16.00 4.41 11.34
N LEU A 209 -15.21 5.42 11.66
CA LEU A 209 -15.35 6.20 12.89
C LEU A 209 -15.57 7.66 12.53
N ASP A 210 -16.24 8.39 13.38
CA ASP A 210 -16.23 9.85 13.41
C ASP A 210 -14.82 10.31 13.80
N ALA A 211 -14.19 11.11 12.97
CA ALA A 211 -12.80 11.49 13.14
C ALA A 211 -12.58 12.41 14.36
N ALA A 212 -13.55 13.26 14.68
CA ALA A 212 -13.44 14.19 15.81
C ALA A 212 -13.60 13.49 17.18
N THR A 213 -14.46 12.46 17.25
CA THR A 213 -14.88 11.87 18.52
C THR A 213 -14.44 10.42 18.72
N GLY A 214 -14.03 9.73 17.67
CA GLY A 214 -13.71 8.29 17.70
C GLY A 214 -14.95 7.38 17.81
N ARG A 215 -16.17 7.95 17.74
CA ARG A 215 -17.42 7.18 17.78
C ARG A 215 -17.55 6.32 16.53
N LYS A 216 -17.80 5.01 16.73
CA LYS A 216 -18.04 4.09 15.62
C LYS A 216 -19.33 4.45 14.88
N LEU A 217 -19.22 4.71 13.59
CA LEU A 217 -20.35 4.98 12.69
C LEU A 217 -20.92 3.68 12.14
N TRP A 218 -20.05 2.82 11.62
CA TRP A 218 -20.40 1.49 11.14
C TRP A 218 -19.20 0.53 11.19
N SER A 219 -19.47 -0.76 11.03
CA SER A 219 -18.45 -1.75 10.75
C SER A 219 -18.96 -2.82 9.79
N PHE A 220 -18.07 -3.32 8.93
CA PHE A 220 -18.35 -4.41 7.99
C PHE A 220 -17.44 -5.59 8.29
N LYS A 221 -18.00 -6.82 8.25
CA LYS A 221 -17.25 -8.06 8.50
C LYS A 221 -16.81 -8.68 7.17
N THR A 222 -15.52 -8.93 7.01
CA THR A 222 -14.89 -9.70 5.93
C THR A 222 -14.76 -11.16 6.33
N GLY A 223 -14.25 -12.01 5.42
CA GLY A 223 -14.03 -13.44 5.73
C GLY A 223 -12.77 -13.71 6.56
N ASP A 224 -11.77 -12.79 6.56
CA ASP A 224 -10.52 -12.91 7.32
C ASP A 224 -9.95 -11.50 7.61
N ALA A 225 -8.76 -11.42 8.21
CA ALA A 225 -8.09 -10.19 8.61
C ALA A 225 -7.98 -9.17 7.47
N VAL A 226 -8.16 -7.88 7.81
CA VAL A 226 -7.90 -6.74 6.95
C VAL A 226 -6.62 -6.08 7.42
N LYS A 227 -5.53 -6.21 6.64
CA LYS A 227 -4.20 -5.72 6.99
C LYS A 227 -3.73 -4.56 6.12
N GLY A 228 -4.17 -4.48 4.87
CA GLY A 228 -3.95 -3.34 3.98
C GLY A 228 -4.87 -2.17 4.33
N GLY A 229 -4.40 -0.96 4.07
CA GLY A 229 -5.20 0.26 4.20
C GLY A 229 -6.37 0.29 3.21
N ALA A 230 -7.28 1.24 3.43
CA ALA A 230 -8.38 1.51 2.50
C ALA A 230 -7.97 2.56 1.46
N ALA A 231 -8.61 2.50 0.27
CA ALA A 231 -8.65 3.56 -0.72
C ALA A 231 -10.10 4.05 -0.89
N PHE A 232 -10.28 5.29 -1.32
CA PHE A 232 -11.60 5.89 -1.54
C PHE A 232 -11.69 6.47 -2.95
N ALA A 233 -12.82 6.21 -3.61
CA ALA A 233 -13.20 6.92 -4.83
C ALA A 233 -14.73 6.90 -5.00
N LYS A 234 -15.28 8.01 -5.45
CA LYS A 234 -16.72 8.13 -5.83
C LYS A 234 -17.66 7.51 -4.77
N GLY A 235 -17.47 7.86 -3.47
CA GLY A 235 -18.30 7.38 -2.36
C GLY A 235 -18.14 5.90 -2.02
N THR A 236 -17.05 5.27 -2.44
CA THR A 236 -16.75 3.86 -2.22
C THR A 236 -15.41 3.69 -1.50
N ILE A 237 -15.40 2.86 -0.46
CA ILE A 237 -14.19 2.39 0.21
C ILE A 237 -13.80 1.03 -0.39
N PHE A 238 -12.55 0.90 -0.79
CA PHE A 238 -11.98 -0.35 -1.32
C PHE A 238 -10.94 -0.89 -0.34
N VAL A 239 -11.04 -2.17 -0.01
CA VAL A 239 -10.12 -2.85 0.91
C VAL A 239 -9.81 -4.27 0.43
N GLY A 240 -8.57 -4.71 0.63
CA GLY A 240 -8.18 -6.11 0.48
C GLY A 240 -8.30 -6.87 1.80
N SER A 241 -8.59 -8.16 1.73
CA SER A 241 -8.68 -9.05 2.89
C SER A 241 -7.85 -10.32 2.70
N TYR A 242 -7.46 -10.92 3.81
CA TYR A 242 -6.73 -12.18 3.84
C TYR A 242 -7.57 -13.39 3.41
N ASP A 243 -8.89 -13.23 3.27
CA ASP A 243 -9.77 -14.22 2.65
C ASP A 243 -9.65 -14.31 1.12
N GLY A 244 -8.72 -13.55 0.53
CA GLY A 244 -8.47 -13.53 -0.92
C GLY A 244 -9.50 -12.71 -1.72
N HIS A 245 -10.20 -11.78 -1.06
CA HIS A 245 -11.15 -10.90 -1.73
C HIS A 245 -10.78 -9.42 -1.58
N VAL A 246 -11.18 -8.64 -2.59
CA VAL A 246 -11.30 -7.18 -2.52
C VAL A 246 -12.77 -6.85 -2.30
N TYR A 247 -13.04 -5.93 -1.40
CA TYR A 247 -14.38 -5.46 -1.05
C TYR A 247 -14.54 -4.00 -1.42
N ALA A 248 -15.67 -3.66 -2.03
CA ALA A 248 -16.11 -2.30 -2.24
C ALA A 248 -17.33 -2.02 -1.36
N LEU A 249 -17.20 -1.04 -0.47
CA LEU A 249 -18.21 -0.69 0.52
C LEU A 249 -18.67 0.75 0.30
N ASN A 250 -19.97 1.00 0.47
CA ASN A 250 -20.46 2.36 0.54
C ASN A 250 -19.83 3.09 1.73
N SER A 251 -19.16 4.22 1.50
CA SER A 251 -18.41 4.94 2.53
C SER A 251 -19.30 5.42 3.69
N ASN A 252 -20.53 5.82 3.42
CA ASN A 252 -21.44 6.37 4.43
C ASN A 252 -22.10 5.29 5.30
N THR A 253 -22.45 4.15 4.70
CA THR A 253 -23.31 3.14 5.34
C THR A 253 -22.60 1.83 5.65
N GLY A 254 -21.40 1.58 5.09
CA GLY A 254 -20.70 0.31 5.16
C GLY A 254 -21.35 -0.83 4.38
N LYS A 255 -22.43 -0.58 3.63
CA LYS A 255 -23.09 -1.62 2.82
C LYS A 255 -22.17 -2.08 1.69
N LEU A 256 -22.14 -3.39 1.48
CA LEU A 256 -21.39 -4.02 0.38
C LEU A 256 -21.97 -3.57 -0.96
N ARG A 257 -21.11 -3.07 -1.85
CA ARG A 257 -21.43 -2.81 -3.26
C ARG A 257 -21.09 -4.03 -4.10
N TRP A 258 -19.87 -4.51 -3.97
CA TRP A 258 -19.40 -5.74 -4.61
C TRP A 258 -18.23 -6.37 -3.83
N ARG A 259 -17.97 -7.63 -4.13
CA ARG A 259 -16.83 -8.41 -3.66
C ARG A 259 -16.20 -9.14 -4.84
N ALA A 260 -14.90 -8.99 -5.03
CA ALA A 260 -14.13 -9.64 -6.09
C ALA A 260 -13.07 -10.57 -5.51
N SER A 261 -12.80 -11.67 -6.18
CA SER A 261 -11.87 -12.71 -5.73
C SER A 261 -10.57 -12.65 -6.54
N ALA A 262 -9.44 -12.92 -5.90
CA ALA A 262 -8.25 -13.38 -6.60
C ALA A 262 -8.57 -14.64 -7.41
N GLN A 263 -7.77 -14.94 -8.44
CA GLN A 263 -7.93 -16.16 -9.23
C GLN A 263 -7.79 -17.38 -8.32
N SER A 264 -8.73 -18.31 -8.45
CA SER A 264 -8.66 -19.57 -7.72
C SER A 264 -7.49 -20.41 -8.22
N ARG A 265 -6.73 -21.01 -7.31
CA ARG A 265 -5.65 -21.94 -7.60
C ARG A 265 -5.74 -23.15 -6.67
N PHE A 266 -5.15 -24.28 -7.08
CA PHE A 266 -5.05 -25.44 -6.22
C PHE A 266 -4.23 -25.08 -4.97
N GLY A 267 -4.80 -25.29 -3.77
CA GLY A 267 -4.19 -24.91 -2.49
C GLY A 267 -4.63 -23.54 -1.96
N GLY A 268 -5.60 -22.88 -2.59
CA GLY A 268 -6.24 -21.66 -2.11
C GLY A 268 -6.05 -20.44 -3.00
N LYS A 269 -6.58 -19.32 -2.54
CA LYS A 269 -6.39 -18.00 -3.12
C LYS A 269 -5.24 -17.32 -2.38
N GLY A 270 -4.45 -16.50 -3.03
CA GLY A 270 -3.54 -15.62 -2.30
C GLY A 270 -4.32 -14.63 -1.42
N THR A 271 -3.62 -13.95 -0.53
CA THR A 271 -4.20 -12.93 0.35
C THR A 271 -3.92 -11.53 -0.17
N PHE A 272 -4.84 -10.59 0.03
CA PHE A 272 -4.64 -9.19 -0.28
C PHE A 272 -4.12 -8.44 0.96
N TYR A 273 -2.79 -8.31 1.05
CA TYR A 273 -2.12 -7.52 2.07
C TYR A 273 -1.99 -6.04 1.67
N ALA A 274 -1.77 -5.79 0.38
CA ALA A 274 -1.52 -4.46 -0.15
C ALA A 274 -2.74 -3.53 0.02
N THR A 275 -2.47 -2.23 0.16
CA THR A 275 -3.51 -1.20 0.02
C THR A 275 -3.86 -1.03 -1.45
N PRO A 276 -5.15 -1.06 -1.84
CA PRO A 276 -5.54 -0.81 -3.21
C PRO A 276 -5.19 0.60 -3.68
N ALA A 277 -4.95 0.78 -4.98
CA ALA A 277 -4.92 2.08 -5.63
C ALA A 277 -6.08 2.17 -6.64
N VAL A 278 -6.74 3.32 -6.69
CA VAL A 278 -7.90 3.52 -7.59
C VAL A 278 -7.57 4.61 -8.61
N ALA A 279 -7.60 4.27 -9.88
CA ALA A 279 -7.40 5.20 -10.98
C ALA A 279 -8.01 4.64 -12.26
N TYR A 280 -8.33 5.49 -13.20
CA TYR A 280 -8.87 5.10 -14.52
C TYR A 280 -10.10 4.19 -14.44
N GLY A 281 -10.96 4.36 -13.42
CA GLY A 281 -12.13 3.50 -13.20
C GLY A 281 -11.81 2.09 -12.69
N ARG A 282 -10.59 1.84 -12.21
CA ARG A 282 -10.10 0.52 -11.78
C ARG A 282 -9.47 0.53 -10.41
N VAL A 283 -9.48 -0.63 -9.78
CA VAL A 283 -8.81 -0.93 -8.51
C VAL A 283 -7.59 -1.82 -8.80
N TYR A 284 -6.40 -1.33 -8.51
CA TYR A 284 -5.13 -2.05 -8.69
C TYR A 284 -4.61 -2.52 -7.34
N ILE A 285 -4.23 -3.79 -7.23
CA ILE A 285 -3.80 -4.37 -5.95
C ILE A 285 -2.87 -5.56 -6.15
N GLY A 286 -1.79 -5.62 -5.35
CA GLY A 286 -0.90 -6.76 -5.27
C GLY A 286 -1.46 -7.88 -4.39
N ASN A 287 -1.05 -9.13 -4.66
CA ASN A 287 -1.49 -10.31 -3.94
C ASN A 287 -0.32 -11.23 -3.59
N THR A 288 -0.47 -12.02 -2.53
CA THR A 288 0.55 -13.01 -2.11
C THR A 288 0.62 -14.24 -3.01
N ASP A 289 -0.24 -14.35 -4.01
CA ASP A 289 -0.09 -15.37 -5.06
C ASP A 289 0.96 -15.01 -6.13
N GLY A 290 1.58 -13.84 -5.99
CA GLY A 290 2.59 -13.34 -6.90
C GLY A 290 2.03 -12.58 -8.10
N LYS A 291 0.80 -12.10 -8.01
CA LYS A 291 0.16 -11.33 -9.09
C LYS A 291 -0.19 -9.91 -8.66
N VAL A 292 -0.22 -9.02 -9.65
CA VAL A 292 -0.92 -7.74 -9.60
C VAL A 292 -2.25 -7.93 -10.30
N TYR A 293 -3.32 -7.41 -9.71
CA TYR A 293 -4.69 -7.50 -10.20
C TYR A 293 -5.25 -6.12 -10.51
N ALA A 294 -6.11 -6.05 -11.54
CA ALA A 294 -6.99 -4.92 -11.78
C ALA A 294 -8.44 -5.39 -11.83
N PHE A 295 -9.28 -4.75 -11.00
CA PHE A 295 -10.72 -4.97 -10.99
C PHE A 295 -11.43 -3.68 -11.43
N GLY A 296 -12.60 -3.79 -12.07
CA GLY A 296 -13.45 -2.65 -12.33
C GLY A 296 -13.91 -2.01 -11.03
N ALA A 297 -13.68 -0.70 -10.87
CA ALA A 297 -14.04 -0.01 -9.62
C ALA A 297 -15.57 0.02 -9.39
N GLN A 298 -16.36 0.03 -10.45
CA GLN A 298 -17.82 0.01 -10.38
C GLN A 298 -18.36 -1.42 -10.32
N SER A 299 -17.81 -2.35 -11.13
CA SER A 299 -18.38 -3.69 -11.32
C SER A 299 -17.77 -4.77 -10.43
N GLY A 300 -16.53 -4.59 -9.97
CA GLY A 300 -15.74 -5.63 -9.32
C GLY A 300 -15.26 -6.75 -10.27
N LYS A 301 -15.49 -6.64 -11.59
CA LYS A 301 -15.03 -7.65 -12.55
C LYS A 301 -13.51 -7.68 -12.59
N LEU A 302 -12.91 -8.87 -12.64
CA LEU A 302 -11.50 -9.02 -12.94
C LEU A 302 -11.25 -8.58 -14.40
N LEU A 303 -10.46 -7.52 -14.57
CA LEU A 303 -10.16 -6.94 -15.87
C LEU A 303 -8.81 -7.43 -16.40
N TRP A 304 -7.81 -7.51 -15.52
CA TRP A 304 -6.55 -8.16 -15.84
C TRP A 304 -5.84 -8.66 -14.57
N SER A 305 -4.93 -9.61 -14.77
CA SER A 305 -3.97 -10.05 -13.77
C SER A 305 -2.61 -10.26 -14.42
N LYS A 306 -1.53 -9.93 -13.70
CA LYS A 306 -0.16 -10.08 -14.17
C LYS A 306 0.70 -10.78 -13.15
N THR A 307 1.28 -11.92 -13.53
CA THR A 307 2.22 -12.67 -12.70
C THR A 307 3.56 -11.95 -12.63
N THR A 308 4.08 -11.83 -11.40
CA THR A 308 5.49 -11.57 -11.08
C THR A 308 6.14 -12.89 -10.64
N GLY A 309 7.39 -12.86 -10.20
CA GLY A 309 8.08 -14.10 -9.78
C GLY A 309 7.81 -14.53 -8.32
N ASN A 310 7.23 -13.64 -7.48
CA ASN A 310 7.00 -13.91 -6.05
C ASN A 310 5.95 -12.93 -5.48
N TYR A 311 5.67 -12.99 -4.17
CA TYR A 311 4.68 -12.16 -3.47
C TYR A 311 4.73 -10.68 -3.86
N VAL A 312 3.56 -10.06 -4.00
CA VAL A 312 3.41 -8.63 -4.22
C VAL A 312 2.73 -8.01 -2.99
N TYR A 313 3.54 -7.67 -1.98
CA TYR A 313 3.09 -6.92 -0.80
C TYR A 313 3.03 -5.42 -1.06
N SER A 314 3.77 -4.96 -2.06
CA SER A 314 3.80 -3.56 -2.48
C SER A 314 2.42 -3.08 -2.88
N SER A 315 1.96 -1.99 -2.26
CA SER A 315 0.79 -1.26 -2.74
C SER A 315 1.20 -0.46 -3.97
N ALA A 316 0.45 -0.59 -5.05
CA ALA A 316 0.82 0.00 -6.34
C ALA A 316 0.79 1.52 -6.32
N ALA A 317 1.71 2.17 -7.05
CA ALA A 317 1.53 3.55 -7.50
C ALA A 317 0.94 3.56 -8.91
N VAL A 318 0.19 4.62 -9.24
CA VAL A 318 -0.45 4.75 -10.57
C VAL A 318 -0.19 6.15 -11.12
N TRP A 319 0.43 6.20 -12.30
CA TRP A 319 0.72 7.45 -13.01
C TRP A 319 0.97 7.18 -14.50
N ASP A 320 0.61 8.14 -15.35
CA ASP A 320 0.87 8.12 -16.79
C ASP A 320 0.45 6.78 -17.44
N ARG A 321 -0.78 6.33 -17.12
CA ARG A 321 -1.37 5.07 -17.58
C ARG A 321 -0.53 3.82 -17.28
N LYS A 322 0.27 3.88 -16.21
CA LYS A 322 1.09 2.77 -15.71
C LYS A 322 0.81 2.48 -14.25
N VAL A 323 0.92 1.21 -13.90
CA VAL A 323 0.85 0.69 -12.54
C VAL A 323 2.25 0.23 -12.14
N TYR A 324 2.79 0.81 -11.08
CA TYR A 324 4.13 0.53 -10.57
C TYR A 324 4.03 -0.33 -9.33
N ALA A 325 4.70 -1.47 -9.32
CA ALA A 325 4.68 -2.40 -8.19
C ALA A 325 6.03 -3.10 -8.00
N GLY A 326 6.42 -3.28 -6.74
CA GLY A 326 7.56 -4.10 -6.37
C GLY A 326 7.15 -5.53 -6.05
N SER A 327 8.04 -6.48 -6.30
CA SER A 327 7.82 -7.89 -5.98
C SER A 327 8.97 -8.46 -5.13
N TYR A 328 8.68 -9.49 -4.37
CA TYR A 328 9.69 -10.25 -3.61
C TYR A 328 10.63 -11.04 -4.52
N ASP A 329 10.36 -11.11 -5.83
CA ASP A 329 11.31 -11.68 -6.81
C ASP A 329 12.53 -10.77 -7.09
N GLY A 330 12.57 -9.59 -6.48
CA GLY A 330 13.66 -8.62 -6.65
C GLY A 330 13.51 -7.69 -7.84
N HIS A 331 12.36 -7.72 -8.52
CA HIS A 331 12.08 -6.82 -9.63
C HIS A 331 11.04 -5.77 -9.27
N PHE A 332 11.22 -4.61 -9.87
CA PHE A 332 10.24 -3.53 -9.89
C PHE A 332 9.62 -3.44 -11.26
N TYR A 333 8.29 -3.41 -11.32
CA TYR A 333 7.51 -3.51 -12.55
C TYR A 333 6.77 -2.22 -12.84
N ALA A 334 6.74 -1.81 -14.11
CA ALA A 334 5.76 -0.90 -14.65
C ALA A 334 4.86 -1.64 -15.61
N LEU A 335 3.59 -1.71 -15.29
CA LEU A 335 2.56 -2.41 -16.06
C LEU A 335 1.66 -1.39 -16.76
N ASP A 336 1.18 -1.70 -17.93
CA ASP A 336 0.12 -0.91 -18.57
C ASP A 336 -1.16 -0.96 -17.74
N ALA A 337 -1.73 0.19 -17.41
CA ALA A 337 -2.91 0.26 -16.55
C ALA A 337 -4.17 -0.35 -17.20
N ALA A 338 -4.24 -0.34 -18.53
CA ALA A 338 -5.38 -0.89 -19.25
C ALA A 338 -5.26 -2.40 -19.50
N THR A 339 -4.06 -2.91 -19.84
CA THR A 339 -3.89 -4.29 -20.32
C THR A 339 -3.17 -5.20 -19.32
N GLY A 340 -2.40 -4.65 -18.38
CA GLY A 340 -1.51 -5.40 -17.50
C GLY A 340 -0.19 -5.83 -18.16
N ASP A 341 0.06 -5.43 -19.40
CA ASP A 341 1.30 -5.75 -20.11
C ASP A 341 2.50 -5.06 -19.43
N ILE A 342 3.64 -5.75 -19.34
CA ILE A 342 4.87 -5.16 -18.80
C ILE A 342 5.37 -4.11 -19.80
N ARG A 343 5.45 -2.85 -19.38
CA ARG A 343 6.06 -1.76 -20.13
C ARG A 343 7.58 -1.74 -19.95
N TRP A 344 8.02 -1.94 -18.72
CA TRP A 344 9.41 -2.17 -18.36
C TRP A 344 9.50 -2.86 -17.00
N LYS A 345 10.65 -3.45 -16.71
CA LYS A 345 10.99 -3.98 -15.39
C LYS A 345 12.45 -3.64 -15.05
N PHE A 346 12.71 -3.44 -13.77
CA PHE A 346 14.04 -3.12 -13.24
C PHE A 346 14.44 -4.17 -12.21
N GLU A 347 15.66 -4.72 -12.32
CA GLU A 347 16.22 -5.65 -11.34
C GLU A 347 16.86 -4.86 -10.19
N ALA A 348 16.31 -4.97 -8.99
CA ALA A 348 16.76 -4.24 -7.81
C ALA A 348 17.70 -5.05 -6.92
N HIS A 349 17.99 -6.31 -7.26
CA HIS A 349 18.89 -7.24 -6.53
C HIS A 349 18.48 -7.46 -5.08
N GLY A 350 17.21 -7.34 -4.74
CA GLY A 350 16.68 -7.58 -3.41
C GLY A 350 15.15 -7.50 -3.39
N PRO A 351 14.48 -8.27 -2.51
CA PRO A 351 13.03 -8.26 -2.39
C PRO A 351 12.49 -6.85 -2.16
N ILE A 352 11.38 -6.51 -2.81
CA ILE A 352 10.69 -5.23 -2.67
C ILE A 352 9.36 -5.48 -1.97
N SER A 353 9.24 -5.02 -0.72
CA SER A 353 8.00 -5.06 0.06
C SER A 353 7.31 -3.70 0.09
N GLY A 354 8.10 -2.64 0.04
CA GLY A 354 7.64 -1.27 0.18
C GLY A 354 6.85 -0.77 -1.03
N SER A 355 5.99 0.19 -0.76
CA SER A 355 5.11 0.77 -1.78
C SER A 355 5.78 1.95 -2.45
N PRO A 356 5.81 2.02 -3.79
CA PRO A 356 6.46 3.11 -4.51
C PRO A 356 5.72 4.44 -4.36
N THR A 357 6.42 5.52 -4.67
CA THR A 357 5.88 6.88 -4.77
C THR A 357 6.36 7.51 -6.08
N VAL A 358 5.49 8.22 -6.79
CA VAL A 358 5.82 8.94 -8.01
C VAL A 358 5.78 10.44 -7.75
N LEU A 359 6.90 11.13 -8.00
CA LEU A 359 7.06 12.59 -7.90
C LEU A 359 7.73 13.09 -9.17
N ASP A 360 7.17 14.08 -9.81
CA ASP A 360 7.74 14.76 -10.99
C ASP A 360 8.32 13.81 -12.06
N GLY A 361 7.60 12.73 -12.37
CA GLY A 361 8.01 11.73 -13.36
C GLY A 361 9.11 10.77 -12.91
N ILE A 362 9.44 10.76 -11.62
CA ILE A 362 10.40 9.83 -11.01
C ILE A 362 9.66 8.91 -10.05
N VAL A 363 9.88 7.60 -10.18
CA VAL A 363 9.34 6.61 -9.24
C VAL A 363 10.42 6.19 -8.24
N TYR A 364 10.08 6.29 -6.95
CA TYR A 364 10.93 5.92 -5.83
C TYR A 364 10.42 4.62 -5.20
N PHE A 365 11.34 3.72 -4.85
CA PHE A 365 11.03 2.51 -4.09
C PHE A 365 12.26 2.03 -3.32
N SER A 366 12.04 1.21 -2.27
CA SER A 366 13.12 0.65 -1.45
C SER A 366 13.09 -0.87 -1.45
N THR A 367 14.27 -1.48 -1.23
CA THR A 367 14.42 -2.93 -1.11
C THR A 367 14.68 -3.34 0.34
N LEU A 368 14.36 -4.59 0.68
CA LEU A 368 14.69 -5.16 2.00
C LEU A 368 16.21 -5.23 2.27
N LYS A 369 17.04 -5.01 1.25
CA LYS A 369 18.51 -4.85 1.39
C LYS A 369 18.94 -3.42 1.73
N GLN A 370 18.02 -2.59 2.24
CA GLN A 370 18.28 -1.24 2.72
C GLN A 370 18.89 -0.32 1.65
N ARG A 371 18.22 -0.24 0.51
CA ARG A 371 18.57 0.68 -0.57
C ARG A 371 17.32 1.27 -1.19
N THR A 372 17.31 2.58 -1.37
CA THR A 372 16.28 3.29 -2.11
C THR A 372 16.77 3.58 -3.52
N PHE A 373 15.89 3.38 -4.48
CA PHE A 373 16.09 3.66 -5.90
C PHE A 373 15.13 4.76 -6.36
N ALA A 374 15.62 5.59 -7.28
CA ALA A 374 14.82 6.51 -8.07
C ALA A 374 15.00 6.17 -9.54
N LEU A 375 13.92 5.89 -10.24
CA LEU A 375 13.93 5.60 -11.67
C LEU A 375 13.09 6.64 -12.41
N ASP A 376 13.49 6.97 -13.64
CA ASP A 376 12.61 7.63 -14.58
C ASP A 376 11.37 6.73 -14.78
N ALA A 377 10.20 7.24 -14.43
CA ALA A 377 8.98 6.45 -14.36
C ALA A 377 8.46 6.00 -15.75
N ARG A 378 8.85 6.70 -16.82
CA ARG A 378 8.46 6.31 -18.19
C ARG A 378 9.31 5.20 -18.76
N THR A 379 10.63 5.23 -18.47
CA THR A 379 11.63 4.36 -19.11
C THR A 379 12.18 3.26 -18.22
N GLY A 380 12.07 3.39 -16.89
CA GLY A 380 12.70 2.49 -15.92
C GLY A 380 14.20 2.72 -15.73
N ARG A 381 14.79 3.74 -16.37
CA ARG A 381 16.20 4.07 -16.23
C ARG A 381 16.48 4.63 -14.82
N ARG A 382 17.48 4.07 -14.14
CA ARG A 382 17.90 4.55 -12.83
C ARG A 382 18.51 5.96 -12.93
N VAL A 383 17.99 6.88 -12.12
CA VAL A 383 18.45 8.27 -12.06
C VAL A 383 19.16 8.59 -10.74
N TRP A 384 18.84 7.87 -9.66
CA TRP A 384 19.47 8.08 -8.36
C TRP A 384 19.34 6.86 -7.44
N THR A 385 20.19 6.80 -6.41
CA THR A 385 20.12 5.81 -5.33
C THR A 385 20.53 6.42 -4.01
N PHE A 386 19.95 5.88 -2.91
CA PHE A 386 20.31 6.25 -1.55
C PHE A 386 20.65 5.00 -0.73
N PRO A 387 21.74 5.01 0.09
CA PRO A 387 22.24 3.84 0.79
C PRO A 387 21.51 3.54 2.10
N ASP A 388 20.18 3.77 2.15
CA ASP A 388 19.26 3.40 3.22
C ASP A 388 17.83 3.27 2.64
N GLY A 389 16.87 2.87 3.47
CA GLY A 389 15.49 2.58 3.10
C GLY A 389 15.20 1.10 3.20
N LYS A 390 13.94 0.71 3.45
CA LYS A 390 13.58 -0.71 3.55
C LYS A 390 12.17 -1.00 3.05
N TYR A 391 11.14 -0.38 3.63
CA TYR A 391 9.75 -0.71 3.32
C TYR A 391 9.06 0.37 2.49
N SER A 392 9.24 1.63 2.84
CA SER A 392 8.59 2.73 2.14
C SER A 392 9.58 3.83 1.85
N PRO A 393 9.63 4.32 0.62
CA PRO A 393 10.75 5.16 0.23
C PRO A 393 10.59 6.60 0.70
N VAL A 394 9.62 7.32 0.18
CA VAL A 394 9.58 8.77 0.31
C VAL A 394 8.18 9.32 0.46
N VAL A 395 8.09 10.43 1.17
CA VAL A 395 7.01 11.40 1.12
C VAL A 395 7.63 12.78 0.89
N ALA A 396 6.84 13.81 0.62
CA ALA A 396 7.39 15.11 0.26
C ALA A 396 6.51 16.27 0.76
N ASP A 397 7.10 17.45 0.82
CA ASP A 397 6.44 18.74 0.76
C ASP A 397 6.96 19.51 -0.48
N GLU A 398 6.68 20.80 -0.57
CA GLU A 398 7.11 21.63 -1.70
C GLU A 398 8.62 21.79 -1.82
N LYS A 399 9.37 21.66 -0.72
CA LYS A 399 10.80 21.91 -0.63
C LYS A 399 11.65 20.66 -0.40
N HIS A 400 11.09 19.68 0.32
CA HIS A 400 11.85 18.57 0.87
C HIS A 400 11.29 17.21 0.44
N LEU A 401 12.22 16.29 0.19
CA LEU A 401 11.96 14.87 0.09
C LEU A 401 12.30 14.21 1.43
N TYR A 402 11.31 13.62 2.09
CA TYR A 402 11.53 12.88 3.34
C TYR A 402 11.66 11.40 3.03
N LEU A 403 12.86 10.86 3.27
CA LEU A 403 13.17 9.46 3.01
C LEU A 403 13.13 8.66 4.32
N THR A 404 12.36 7.57 4.31
CA THR A 404 12.32 6.63 5.43
C THR A 404 13.43 5.60 5.29
N GLY A 405 14.44 5.70 6.14
CA GLY A 405 15.48 4.71 6.31
C GLY A 405 15.04 3.57 7.24
N TYR A 406 15.99 2.69 7.59
CA TYR A 406 15.70 1.59 8.50
C TYR A 406 15.33 2.07 9.92
N THR A 407 16.11 3.01 10.48
CA THR A 407 15.87 3.56 11.82
C THR A 407 15.89 5.08 11.86
N ARG A 408 15.86 5.73 10.70
CA ARG A 408 15.98 7.18 10.56
C ARG A 408 14.95 7.71 9.56
N VAL A 409 14.57 8.95 9.74
CA VAL A 409 13.94 9.78 8.71
C VAL A 409 14.94 10.84 8.29
N TYR A 410 15.14 11.00 7.00
CA TYR A 410 16.02 11.99 6.38
C TYR A 410 15.18 13.04 5.69
N ALA A 411 15.51 14.34 5.84
CA ALA A 411 15.06 15.37 4.94
C ALA A 411 16.16 15.65 3.92
N LEU A 412 15.76 15.63 2.68
CA LEU A 412 16.62 15.83 1.51
C LEU A 412 16.06 17.01 0.70
N GLU A 413 16.94 17.87 0.20
CA GLU A 413 16.56 18.93 -0.72
C GLU A 413 17.31 18.80 -2.05
N PRO A 414 16.73 19.27 -3.19
CA PRO A 414 17.44 19.27 -4.45
C PRO A 414 18.73 20.08 -4.32
N SER A 415 19.86 19.52 -4.78
CA SER A 415 21.13 20.24 -4.84
C SER A 415 21.31 20.82 -6.24
N SER A 416 21.72 22.10 -6.32
CA SER A 416 22.23 22.66 -7.57
C SER A 416 23.38 21.80 -8.08
N ARG A 417 23.37 21.51 -9.37
CA ARG A 417 24.49 20.82 -10.04
C ARG A 417 25.76 21.66 -9.99
#